data_b565d4e4693e0dbbef50a781a5a601ba
#
_entry.id   b565d4e4693e0dbbef50a781a5a601ba
#
_cell.length_a   1.000
_cell.length_b   1.000
_cell.length_c   1.000
_cell.angle_alpha   90.00
_cell.angle_beta   90.00
_cell.angle_gamma   90.00
#
_symmetry.space_group_name_H-M   'P 1'
#
loop_
_entity.id
_entity.type
_entity.pdbx_description
1 polymer ?
#
loop_
_entity_poly.entity_id
_entity_poly.type
_entity_poly.pdbx_seq_one_letter_code
_entity_poly.pdbx_strand_id
1 'polypeptide(L)'
;GNFPFTPLKTREAQQITAAANQAGLYWDDNLRLWQRDKEVWLFPTEIEPLIGKVRFSRLGLRLAETHNKGYRWQHEAVIALAGQHNTFALTQAEAEEWYRGRDFWPQETPSGDDAVVTWQGFPIGMAKKVGTRLKNSYPRELVRDGRLFTGNGEGR
;
A
#
# COMPACT_ATOMS: atom_id res chain seq x y z
N GLY A 1 4.44 26.88 10.68
CA GLY A 1 3.86 25.81 9.99
C GLY A 1 3.10 24.85 10.88
N ASN A 2 2.08 24.27 10.32
CA ASN A 2 1.22 23.37 11.05
C ASN A 2 1.62 21.92 10.82
N PHE A 3 1.66 21.15 11.91
CA PHE A 3 1.88 19.72 11.83
C PHE A 3 0.77 19.04 12.61
N PRO A 4 -0.35 18.68 11.94
CA PRO A 4 -1.57 18.25 12.61
C PRO A 4 -1.58 16.77 12.99
N PHE A 5 -0.43 16.19 13.23
CA PHE A 5 -0.31 14.77 13.56
C PHE A 5 0.10 14.58 15.01
N THR A 6 -0.35 13.46 15.58
CA THR A 6 0.11 13.02 16.90
C THR A 6 0.73 11.64 16.78
N PRO A 7 1.78 11.33 17.56
CA PRO A 7 2.35 9.98 17.53
C PRO A 7 1.33 8.95 17.99
N LEU A 8 1.34 7.79 17.37
CA LEU A 8 0.52 6.68 17.83
C LEU A 8 1.03 6.18 19.18
N LYS A 9 0.11 5.79 20.04
CA LYS A 9 0.48 5.14 21.31
C LYS A 9 1.10 3.78 20.99
N THR A 10 1.97 3.32 21.90
CA THR A 10 2.74 2.10 21.71
C THR A 10 1.87 0.91 21.31
N ARG A 11 0.75 0.71 21.98
CA ARG A 11 -0.14 -0.42 21.70
C ARG A 11 -0.72 -0.34 20.30
N GLU A 12 -1.21 0.83 19.93
CA GLU A 12 -1.78 1.06 18.60
C GLU A 12 -0.73 0.91 17.52
N ALA A 13 0.47 1.43 17.76
CA ALA A 13 1.59 1.30 16.83
C ALA A 13 1.95 -0.18 16.60
N GLN A 14 1.96 -0.98 17.66
CA GLN A 14 2.25 -2.40 17.55
C GLN A 14 1.16 -3.13 16.75
N GLN A 15 -0.09 -2.78 16.96
CA GLN A 15 -1.20 -3.40 16.24
C GLN A 15 -1.12 -3.13 14.75
N ILE A 16 -0.92 -1.88 14.36
CA ILE A 16 -0.88 -1.56 12.94
C ILE A 16 0.39 -2.09 12.27
N THR A 17 1.52 -2.09 13.00
CA THR A 17 2.76 -2.67 12.47
C THR A 17 2.58 -4.16 12.20
N ALA A 18 1.95 -4.88 13.12
CA ALA A 18 1.69 -6.31 12.93
C ALA A 18 0.77 -6.55 11.73
N ALA A 19 -0.28 -5.74 11.58
CA ALA A 19 -1.19 -5.86 10.45
C ALA A 19 -0.49 -5.55 9.13
N ALA A 20 0.35 -4.51 9.11
CA ALA A 20 1.10 -4.14 7.91
C ALA A 20 2.09 -5.24 7.51
N ASN A 21 2.81 -5.79 8.47
CA ASN A 21 3.76 -6.87 8.21
C ASN A 21 3.04 -8.11 7.67
N GLN A 22 1.88 -8.39 8.20
CA GLN A 22 1.06 -9.50 7.72
C GLN A 22 0.60 -9.28 6.28
N ALA A 23 0.33 -8.03 5.92
CA ALA A 23 -0.05 -7.65 4.57
C ALA A 23 1.15 -7.58 3.60
N GLY A 24 2.38 -7.67 4.13
CA GLY A 24 3.58 -7.65 3.30
C GLY A 24 4.30 -6.30 3.25
N LEU A 25 3.98 -5.40 4.16
CA LEU A 25 4.60 -4.07 4.23
C LEU A 25 5.54 -3.99 5.43
N TYR A 26 6.73 -3.43 5.21
CA TYR A 26 7.79 -3.42 6.23
C TYR A 26 8.50 -2.09 6.25
N TRP A 27 8.95 -1.68 7.44
CA TRP A 27 9.82 -0.52 7.64
C TRP A 27 10.65 -0.75 8.91
N ASP A 28 11.68 0.05 9.08
CA ASP A 28 12.58 -0.06 10.23
C ASP A 28 12.41 1.14 11.18
N ASP A 29 13.30 1.24 12.17
CA ASP A 29 13.23 2.25 13.23
C ASP A 29 13.48 3.68 12.73
N ASN A 30 13.87 3.86 11.47
CA ASN A 30 14.03 5.19 10.89
C ASN A 30 12.69 5.88 10.67
N LEU A 31 11.60 5.12 10.70
CA LEU A 31 10.25 5.65 10.51
C LEU A 31 9.42 5.41 11.75
N ARG A 32 8.54 6.35 12.04
CA ARG A 32 7.65 6.31 13.19
C ARG A 32 6.22 6.59 12.75
N LEU A 33 5.26 5.95 13.43
CA LEU A 33 3.83 6.07 13.11
C LEU A 33 3.21 7.27 13.81
N TRP A 34 2.46 8.03 13.03
CA TRP A 34 1.70 9.21 13.47
C TRP A 34 0.28 9.09 12.94
N GLN A 35 -0.64 9.81 13.56
CA GLN A 35 -2.04 9.80 13.13
C GLN A 35 -2.62 11.20 13.04
N ARG A 36 -3.56 11.33 12.14
CA ARG A 36 -4.43 12.49 11.99
C ARG A 36 -5.80 11.96 11.57
N ASP A 37 -6.81 12.13 12.44
CA ASP A 37 -8.15 11.58 12.21
C ASP A 37 -8.05 10.06 11.95
N LYS A 38 -8.51 9.59 10.80
CA LYS A 38 -8.46 8.17 10.43
C LYS A 38 -7.21 7.81 9.65
N GLU A 39 -6.35 8.77 9.38
CA GLU A 39 -5.14 8.54 8.60
C GLU A 39 -3.98 8.14 9.50
N VAL A 40 -3.23 7.16 9.05
CA VAL A 40 -1.99 6.76 9.70
C VAL A 40 -0.86 7.02 8.72
N TRP A 41 0.16 7.72 9.21
CA TRP A 41 1.30 8.14 8.41
C TRP A 41 2.60 7.63 9.03
N LEU A 42 3.60 7.46 8.19
CA LEU A 42 4.97 7.21 8.60
C LEU A 42 5.79 8.46 8.34
N PHE A 43 6.51 8.91 9.35
CA PHE A 43 7.46 10.03 9.23
C PHE A 43 8.82 9.59 9.73
N PRO A 44 9.90 10.25 9.28
CA PRO A 44 11.22 9.98 9.83
C PRO A 44 11.22 10.13 11.35
N THR A 45 11.90 9.24 12.03
CA THR A 45 11.94 9.23 13.49
C THR A 45 12.42 10.59 14.04
N GLU A 46 13.38 11.22 13.35
CA GLU A 46 13.92 12.52 13.76
C GLU A 46 13.33 13.65 12.92
N ILE A 47 12.00 13.76 12.91
CA ILE A 47 11.31 14.76 12.08
C ILE A 47 11.30 16.16 12.71
N GLU A 48 11.45 16.26 14.03
CA GLU A 48 11.18 17.51 14.75
C GLU A 48 11.89 18.74 14.17
N PRO A 49 13.18 18.68 13.76
CA PRO A 49 13.81 19.87 13.18
C PRO A 49 13.18 20.38 11.90
N LEU A 50 12.40 19.55 11.22
CA LEU A 50 11.78 19.90 9.93
C LEU A 50 10.32 20.32 10.04
N ILE A 51 9.72 20.13 11.22
CA ILE A 51 8.33 20.51 11.43
C ILE A 51 8.19 22.01 11.25
N GLY A 52 7.24 22.39 10.38
CA GLY A 52 7.00 23.79 10.08
C GLY A 52 7.91 24.38 9.02
N LYS A 53 8.96 23.66 8.62
CA LYS A 53 9.89 24.13 7.59
C LYS A 53 9.68 23.48 6.24
N VAL A 54 9.17 22.25 6.25
CA VAL A 54 8.89 21.49 5.04
C VAL A 54 7.46 20.95 5.13
N ARG A 55 6.77 20.90 4.01
CA ARG A 55 5.41 20.34 3.99
C ARG A 55 5.43 18.89 4.46
N PHE A 56 4.49 18.53 5.33
CA PHE A 56 4.43 17.16 5.83
C PHE A 56 4.24 16.14 4.72
N SER A 57 3.56 16.51 3.64
CA SER A 57 3.36 15.59 2.51
C SER A 57 4.67 15.22 1.80
N ARG A 58 5.72 16.00 2.00
CA ARG A 58 7.05 15.68 1.47
C ARG A 58 7.91 14.92 2.47
N LEU A 59 7.56 15.01 3.75
CA LEU A 59 8.33 14.37 4.82
C LEU A 59 7.85 12.96 5.10
N GLY A 60 6.58 12.69 4.87
CA GLY A 60 5.94 11.48 5.31
C GLY A 60 5.31 10.68 4.19
N LEU A 61 4.89 9.48 4.57
CA LEU A 61 4.23 8.54 3.70
C LEU A 61 2.92 8.14 4.35
N ARG A 62 1.82 8.39 3.66
CA ARG A 62 0.52 7.97 4.16
C ARG A 62 0.42 6.45 4.02
N LEU A 63 0.33 5.79 5.17
CA LEU A 63 0.35 4.33 5.23
C LEU A 63 -1.03 3.73 5.01
N ALA A 64 -2.01 4.22 5.74
CA ALA A 64 -3.32 3.58 5.78
C ALA A 64 -4.39 4.52 6.24
N GLU A 65 -5.62 4.15 5.95
CA GLU A 65 -6.81 4.74 6.54
C GLU A 65 -7.46 3.68 7.40
N THR A 66 -7.82 4.04 8.64
CA THR A 66 -8.46 3.10 9.56
C THR A 66 -9.95 3.09 9.35
N HIS A 67 -10.57 1.92 9.46
CA HIS A 67 -12.02 1.78 9.51
C HIS A 67 -12.42 0.60 10.40
N ASN A 68 -13.72 0.42 10.55
CA ASN A 68 -14.26 -0.50 11.55
C ASN A 68 -13.73 -1.93 11.46
N LYS A 69 -13.36 -2.37 10.26
CA LYS A 69 -12.95 -3.75 10.02
C LYS A 69 -11.46 -3.90 9.74
N GLY A 70 -10.68 -2.83 9.93
CA GLY A 70 -9.25 -2.92 9.71
C GLY A 70 -8.68 -1.69 9.01
N TYR A 71 -7.75 -1.93 8.11
CA TYR A 71 -6.99 -0.86 7.48
C TYR A 71 -7.12 -0.92 5.96
N ARG A 72 -7.21 0.26 5.36
CA ARG A 72 -7.08 0.39 3.91
C ARG A 72 -5.66 0.89 3.64
N TRP A 73 -4.82 0.01 3.13
CA TRP A 73 -3.43 0.35 2.83
C TRP A 73 -3.39 1.26 1.60
N GLN A 74 -2.62 2.34 1.71
CA GLN A 74 -2.54 3.32 0.63
C GLN A 74 -1.59 2.83 -0.45
N HIS A 75 -1.93 3.12 -1.70
CA HIS A 75 -1.19 2.62 -2.85
C HIS A 75 0.30 3.01 -2.80
N GLU A 76 0.58 4.28 -2.51
CA GLU A 76 1.97 4.75 -2.43
C GLU A 76 2.77 4.01 -1.38
N ALA A 77 2.13 3.70 -0.25
CA ALA A 77 2.78 2.95 0.82
C ALA A 77 3.06 1.51 0.39
N VAL A 78 2.13 0.90 -0.32
CA VAL A 78 2.32 -0.46 -0.84
C VAL A 78 3.54 -0.48 -1.77
N ILE A 79 3.61 0.45 -2.70
CA ILE A 79 4.73 0.51 -3.65
C ILE A 79 6.06 0.75 -2.92
N ALA A 80 6.06 1.61 -1.91
CA ALA A 80 7.29 1.99 -1.20
C ALA A 80 7.76 0.94 -0.20
N LEU A 81 6.84 0.19 0.43
CA LEU A 81 7.14 -0.62 1.61
C LEU A 81 7.01 -2.12 1.39
N ALA A 82 6.56 -2.55 0.22
CA ALA A 82 6.35 -3.96 -0.05
C ALA A 82 7.65 -4.75 0.07
N GLY A 83 7.62 -5.81 0.87
CA GLY A 83 8.72 -6.74 0.98
C GLY A 83 8.58 -7.87 -0.03
N GLN A 84 9.38 -8.91 0.16
CA GLN A 84 9.41 -10.05 -0.75
C GLN A 84 8.58 -11.23 -0.25
N HIS A 85 7.93 -11.08 0.90
CA HIS A 85 7.13 -12.13 1.51
C HIS A 85 5.66 -11.87 1.28
N ASN A 86 4.90 -12.96 1.16
CA ASN A 86 3.45 -12.91 1.00
C ASN A 86 3.03 -12.11 -0.23
N THR A 87 3.73 -12.33 -1.34
CA THR A 87 3.41 -11.67 -2.60
C THR A 87 2.65 -12.63 -3.51
N PHE A 88 1.85 -12.06 -4.40
CA PHE A 88 1.16 -12.80 -5.43
C PHE A 88 1.66 -12.32 -6.79
N ALA A 89 2.43 -13.19 -7.47
CA ALA A 89 3.05 -12.83 -8.74
C ALA A 89 2.03 -12.98 -9.88
N LEU A 90 1.92 -11.94 -10.69
CA LEU A 90 1.01 -11.90 -11.84
C LEU A 90 1.77 -12.23 -13.12
N THR A 91 1.08 -12.90 -14.05
CA THR A 91 1.51 -12.97 -15.44
C THR A 91 1.28 -11.61 -16.09
N GLN A 92 1.83 -11.43 -17.31
CA GLN A 92 1.59 -10.18 -18.05
C GLN A 92 0.09 -9.97 -18.28
N ALA A 93 -0.64 -10.99 -18.66
CA ALA A 93 -2.08 -10.88 -18.90
C ALA A 93 -2.82 -10.48 -17.63
N GLU A 94 -2.45 -11.07 -16.48
CA GLU A 94 -3.05 -10.71 -15.21
C GLU A 94 -2.69 -9.28 -14.80
N ALA A 95 -1.45 -8.85 -15.04
CA ALA A 95 -1.04 -7.48 -14.75
C ALA A 95 -1.83 -6.47 -15.57
N GLU A 96 -2.07 -6.77 -16.85
CA GLU A 96 -2.92 -5.91 -17.68
C GLU A 96 -4.33 -5.79 -17.10
N GLU A 97 -4.90 -6.90 -16.65
CA GLU A 97 -6.21 -6.90 -16.02
C GLU A 97 -6.19 -6.14 -14.69
N TRP A 98 -5.11 -6.25 -13.94
CA TRP A 98 -4.94 -5.50 -12.70
C TRP A 98 -5.03 -3.99 -12.95
N TYR A 99 -4.29 -3.49 -13.94
CA TYR A 99 -4.28 -2.06 -14.26
C TYR A 99 -5.59 -1.58 -14.85
N ARG A 100 -6.44 -2.50 -15.33
CA ARG A 100 -7.81 -2.18 -15.74
C ARG A 100 -8.79 -2.18 -14.57
N GLY A 101 -8.31 -2.46 -13.37
CA GLY A 101 -9.14 -2.45 -12.17
C GLY A 101 -9.91 -3.73 -11.90
N ARG A 102 -9.56 -4.82 -12.56
CA ARG A 102 -10.32 -6.06 -12.46
C ARG A 102 -9.83 -6.96 -11.33
N ASP A 103 -10.75 -7.76 -10.80
CA ASP A 103 -10.46 -8.75 -9.77
C ASP A 103 -9.94 -10.06 -10.39
N PHE A 104 -9.36 -10.91 -9.53
CA PHE A 104 -8.89 -12.23 -9.94
C PHE A 104 -9.52 -13.33 -9.14
N TRP A 105 -9.57 -14.52 -9.74
CA TRP A 105 -9.95 -15.77 -9.07
C TRP A 105 -8.82 -16.77 -9.26
N PRO A 106 -7.70 -16.66 -8.52
CA PRO A 106 -6.57 -17.57 -8.69
C PRO A 106 -6.91 -18.96 -8.17
N GLN A 107 -6.17 -19.97 -8.66
CA GLN A 107 -6.33 -21.33 -8.19
C GLN A 107 -5.88 -21.47 -6.75
N GLU A 108 -4.78 -20.81 -6.39
CA GLU A 108 -4.29 -20.79 -5.02
C GLU A 108 -4.31 -19.34 -4.53
N THR A 109 -5.01 -19.12 -3.41
CA THR A 109 -5.06 -17.80 -2.82
C THR A 109 -3.92 -17.65 -1.82
N PRO A 110 -3.34 -16.43 -1.70
CA PRO A 110 -2.37 -16.17 -0.64
C PRO A 110 -2.99 -16.32 0.73
N SER A 111 -2.16 -16.59 1.73
CA SER A 111 -2.60 -16.61 3.12
C SER A 111 -2.85 -15.18 3.58
N GLY A 112 -3.78 -15.02 4.56
CA GLY A 112 -4.12 -13.72 5.10
C GLY A 112 -5.17 -12.99 4.29
N ASP A 113 -5.52 -11.79 4.75
CA ASP A 113 -6.61 -11.01 4.17
C ASP A 113 -6.15 -10.10 3.03
N ASP A 114 -4.86 -9.81 2.97
CA ASP A 114 -4.27 -8.92 1.97
C ASP A 114 -3.03 -9.56 1.40
N ALA A 115 -2.70 -9.22 0.16
CA ALA A 115 -1.47 -9.67 -0.46
C ALA A 115 -0.96 -8.61 -1.43
N VAL A 116 0.34 -8.35 -1.37
CA VAL A 116 0.98 -7.50 -2.37
C VAL A 116 0.99 -8.28 -3.69
N VAL A 117 0.49 -7.64 -4.75
CA VAL A 117 0.60 -8.22 -6.08
C VAL A 117 1.82 -7.66 -6.78
N THR A 118 2.52 -8.53 -7.49
CA THR A 118 3.76 -8.17 -8.18
C THR A 118 3.69 -8.58 -9.64
N TRP A 119 4.47 -7.87 -10.45
CA TRP A 119 4.70 -8.26 -11.83
C TRP A 119 6.19 -8.12 -12.11
N GLN A 120 6.78 -9.20 -12.58
CA GLN A 120 8.24 -9.28 -12.81
C GLN A 120 9.05 -8.82 -11.59
N GLY A 121 8.57 -9.18 -10.41
CA GLY A 121 9.26 -8.86 -9.15
C GLY A 121 8.99 -7.47 -8.60
N PHE A 122 8.26 -6.63 -9.32
CA PHE A 122 7.94 -5.29 -8.85
C PHE A 122 6.55 -5.26 -8.20
N PRO A 123 6.41 -4.63 -7.04
CA PRO A 123 5.08 -4.46 -6.44
C PRO A 123 4.25 -3.50 -7.28
N ILE A 124 3.02 -3.89 -7.57
CA ILE A 124 2.13 -3.06 -8.38
C ILE A 124 0.84 -2.72 -7.64
N GLY A 125 0.62 -3.28 -6.47
CA GLY A 125 -0.54 -2.95 -5.66
C GLY A 125 -0.81 -3.98 -4.59
N MET A 126 -1.93 -3.78 -3.90
CA MET A 126 -2.41 -4.67 -2.84
C MET A 126 -3.75 -5.25 -3.28
N ALA A 127 -3.91 -6.56 -3.15
CA ALA A 127 -5.19 -7.21 -3.36
C ALA A 127 -5.77 -7.61 -2.01
N LYS A 128 -7.08 -7.52 -1.88
CA LYS A 128 -7.80 -7.98 -0.70
C LYS A 128 -8.46 -9.31 -0.98
N LYS A 129 -8.23 -10.28 -0.12
CA LYS A 129 -8.84 -11.60 -0.28
C LYS A 129 -10.28 -11.57 0.22
N VAL A 130 -11.21 -11.93 -0.65
CA VAL A 130 -12.63 -12.05 -0.33
C VAL A 130 -13.08 -13.44 -0.84
N GLY A 131 -13.08 -14.41 0.07
CA GLY A 131 -13.32 -15.81 -0.32
C GLY A 131 -12.23 -16.32 -1.26
N THR A 132 -12.61 -16.74 -2.45
CA THR A 132 -11.67 -17.21 -3.47
C THR A 132 -11.24 -16.10 -4.42
N ARG A 133 -11.74 -14.89 -4.22
CA ARG A 133 -11.47 -13.75 -5.08
C ARG A 133 -10.39 -12.88 -4.49
N LEU A 134 -9.50 -12.39 -5.32
CA LEU A 134 -8.58 -11.30 -4.98
C LEU A 134 -9.15 -10.01 -5.55
N LYS A 135 -9.64 -9.18 -4.64
CA LYS A 135 -10.27 -7.92 -5.01
C LYS A 135 -9.20 -6.88 -5.33
N ASN A 136 -9.39 -6.22 -6.45
CA ASN A 136 -8.49 -5.16 -6.93
C ASN A 136 -8.68 -3.89 -6.10
N SER A 137 -7.58 -3.36 -5.55
CA SER A 137 -7.60 -2.08 -4.83
C SER A 137 -6.73 -1.03 -5.51
N TYR A 138 -6.41 -1.23 -6.77
CA TYR A 138 -5.67 -0.22 -7.54
C TYR A 138 -6.50 1.07 -7.60
N PRO A 139 -5.88 2.25 -7.38
CA PRO A 139 -6.64 3.50 -7.34
C PRO A 139 -7.42 3.73 -8.63
N ARG A 140 -8.69 4.04 -8.48
CA ARG A 140 -9.60 4.23 -9.62
C ARG A 140 -9.12 5.29 -10.58
N GLU A 141 -8.54 6.36 -10.07
CA GLU A 141 -8.03 7.44 -10.89
C GLU A 141 -6.83 7.04 -11.74
N LEU A 142 -6.20 5.91 -11.42
CA LEU A 142 -5.05 5.40 -12.17
C LEU A 142 -5.42 4.26 -13.13
N VAL A 143 -6.68 3.78 -13.10
CA VAL A 143 -7.13 2.67 -13.93
C VAL A 143 -7.01 3.04 -15.41
N ARG A 144 -6.50 2.11 -16.22
CA ARG A 144 -6.35 2.26 -17.66
C ARG A 144 -7.11 1.14 -18.36
N ASP A 145 -7.86 1.49 -19.41
CA ASP A 145 -8.57 0.52 -20.23
C ASP A 145 -7.82 0.19 -21.52
N GLY A 146 -6.81 0.95 -21.82
CA GLY A 146 -6.03 0.73 -23.02
C GLY A 146 -5.03 -0.40 -22.89
N ARG A 147 -4.25 -0.63 -23.94
CA ARG A 147 -3.20 -1.63 -23.96
C ARG A 147 -1.95 -1.07 -23.31
N LEU A 148 -1.65 -1.56 -22.12
CA LEU A 148 -0.55 -1.03 -21.30
C LEU A 148 0.81 -1.62 -21.65
N PHE A 149 0.82 -2.83 -22.21
CA PHE A 149 2.06 -3.56 -22.45
C PHE A 149 2.29 -3.86 -23.92
N THR A 150 1.88 -2.96 -24.79
CA THR A 150 2.15 -3.10 -26.22
C THR A 150 3.60 -2.74 -26.50
N GLY A 151 4.24 -3.50 -27.36
CA GLY A 151 5.66 -3.35 -27.60
C GLY A 151 6.06 -2.18 -28.45
N ASN A 152 5.15 -1.55 -29.15
CA ASN A 152 5.47 -0.48 -30.11
C ASN A 152 5.28 0.92 -29.53
N GLY A 153 5.06 1.01 -28.25
CA GLY A 153 4.94 2.30 -27.63
C GLY A 153 3.61 3.00 -27.84
N GLU A 154 2.63 2.34 -28.34
CA GLU A 154 1.29 2.92 -28.46
C GLU A 154 0.62 3.01 -27.10
N GLY A 155 -0.46 3.74 -27.05
CA GLY A 155 -1.19 3.89 -25.81
C GLY A 155 -0.58 4.90 -24.86
N ARG A 156 0.33 5.64 -25.35
CA ARG A 156 0.89 6.72 -24.58
C ARG A 156 -0.03 7.85 -24.51
#